data_57b55093ba4cd237a780dbfd1a13f908
#
_entry.id   57b55093ba4cd237a780dbfd1a13f908
#
_cell.length_a   1.000
_cell.length_b   1.000
_cell.length_c   1.000
_cell.angle_alpha   90.00
_cell.angle_beta   90.00
_cell.angle_gamma   90.00
#
_symmetry.space_group_name_H-M   'P 1'
#
loop_
_entity.id
_entity.type
_entity.pdbx_description
1 polymer ?
#
loop_
_entity_poly.entity_id
_entity_poly.type
_entity_poly.pdbx_seq_one_letter_code
_entity_poly.pdbx_strand_id
1 'polypeptide(L)'
;MSSAMRHTILYIYTLLLCLACCGAAEAQTVLPGSCTQKARHIRTVQLGVNGDFERLPVIALGSGDRVTLAFDDLTHEYRRYTYTVEQCNADGTLNEELFDTEYLASPASEDVIEDYENSLNTSVLYTHYTLTIPNANVRPKLSGNYRITVKTENDEGEEETALVAYFAVNESCAGLSITCDTDTEIDRNATHQQLSLRADLGSLPLRDASSEVKLIVTQNRRTDNALIGIRPTSVSGGVLLWEHCRDLIFNAGNEYRKMEMPATRYPGMHLDHIRYYDPYYHATVMPDTPRRNYLYDEDQNGRYVPRCENSAAPETEADYLVTHFTLETDYVPGRRIFLDGRWTDFAFSDEYELHYDAEAQAYTAAVLLKQGYYSYQYLALSEAQPEKGLTAPYEGDFYQTSNEYAALLYYRRTGDRYDRLVGYAKILFELK
;
A
#
# COMPACT_ATOMS: atom_id res chain seq x y z
N MET A 1 53.40 8.17 25.38
CA MET A 1 52.07 8.68 25.09
C MET A 1 51.26 8.72 26.39
N SER A 2 50.83 9.90 26.83
CA SER A 2 50.14 10.08 28.12
C SER A 2 48.78 9.44 28.11
N SER A 3 48.28 9.02 29.27
CA SER A 3 46.94 8.44 29.48
C SER A 3 45.83 9.31 28.88
N ALA A 4 45.94 10.62 28.93
CA ALA A 4 45.00 11.58 28.35
C ALA A 4 44.90 11.44 26.80
N MET A 5 46.00 11.20 26.11
CA MET A 5 46.02 11.04 24.66
C MET A 5 45.35 9.71 24.19
N ARG A 6 45.38 8.66 25.01
CA ARG A 6 44.67 7.40 24.77
C ARG A 6 43.16 7.53 24.93
N HIS A 7 42.70 8.28 25.92
CA HIS A 7 41.28 8.53 26.12
C HIS A 7 40.72 9.42 25.02
N THR A 8 41.44 10.42 24.54
CA THR A 8 40.98 11.29 23.44
C THR A 8 40.88 10.51 22.12
N ILE A 9 41.83 9.62 21.83
CA ILE A 9 41.78 8.75 20.63
C ILE A 9 40.63 7.75 20.72
N LEU A 10 40.36 7.18 21.92
CA LEU A 10 39.22 6.27 22.11
C LEU A 10 37.88 6.98 21.94
N TYR A 11 37.73 8.23 22.41
CA TYR A 11 36.54 9.05 22.20
C TYR A 11 36.32 9.43 20.75
N ILE A 12 37.38 9.73 20.01
CA ILE A 12 37.30 10.00 18.55
C ILE A 12 36.92 8.74 17.77
N TYR A 13 37.42 7.56 18.14
CA TYR A 13 37.02 6.30 17.52
C TYR A 13 35.61 5.89 17.84
N THR A 14 35.11 6.09 19.07
CA THR A 14 33.71 5.86 19.42
C THR A 14 32.78 6.86 18.73
N LEU A 15 33.16 8.13 18.61
CA LEU A 15 32.37 9.12 17.87
C LEU A 15 32.33 8.83 16.36
N LEU A 16 33.44 8.39 15.78
CA LEU A 16 33.51 7.94 14.37
C LEU A 16 32.73 6.64 14.12
N LEU A 17 32.73 5.70 15.08
CA LEU A 17 31.90 4.47 14.99
C LEU A 17 30.41 4.79 15.11
N CYS A 18 30.02 5.74 15.98
CA CYS A 18 28.61 6.19 16.07
C CYS A 18 28.14 6.95 14.82
N LEU A 19 29.04 7.70 14.16
CA LEU A 19 28.74 8.35 12.88
C LEU A 19 28.69 7.38 11.69
N ALA A 20 29.40 6.26 11.77
CA ALA A 20 29.35 5.20 10.73
C ALA A 20 28.12 4.28 10.86
N CYS A 21 27.43 4.29 12.02
CA CYS A 21 26.17 3.56 12.24
C CYS A 21 24.91 4.38 11.91
N CYS A 22 25.04 5.65 11.50
CA CYS A 22 23.99 6.32 10.73
C CYS A 22 24.04 5.77 9.30
N GLY A 23 23.70 4.48 9.12
CA GLY A 23 23.26 3.97 7.83
C GLY A 23 22.15 4.91 7.39
N ALA A 24 22.28 5.53 6.23
CA ALA A 24 21.18 6.17 5.56
C ALA A 24 20.08 5.10 5.49
N ALA A 25 19.02 5.24 6.29
CA ALA A 25 17.80 4.53 6.04
C ALA A 25 17.46 4.93 4.60
N GLU A 26 17.59 4.02 3.64
CA GLU A 26 17.07 4.24 2.30
C GLU A 26 15.60 4.56 2.53
N ALA A 27 15.21 5.78 2.20
CA ALA A 27 13.82 6.21 2.37
C ALA A 27 12.98 5.24 1.54
N GLN A 28 12.15 4.47 2.22
CA GLN A 28 11.27 3.50 1.55
C GLN A 28 10.44 4.27 0.52
N THR A 29 10.51 3.85 -0.74
CA THR A 29 9.73 4.47 -1.80
C THR A 29 8.25 4.33 -1.50
N VAL A 30 7.56 5.46 -1.48
CA VAL A 30 6.12 5.50 -1.21
C VAL A 30 5.35 5.62 -2.52
N LEU A 31 4.39 4.73 -2.70
CA LEU A 31 3.65 4.59 -3.96
C LEU A 31 2.22 5.17 -3.84
N PRO A 32 1.60 5.58 -4.96
CA PRO A 32 0.19 5.91 -4.98
C PRO A 32 -0.68 4.78 -4.43
N GLY A 33 -1.57 5.10 -3.51
CA GLY A 33 -2.40 4.13 -2.78
C GLY A 33 -1.85 3.71 -1.43
N SER A 34 -0.64 4.14 -1.05
CA SER A 34 -0.07 3.87 0.28
C SER A 34 -0.60 4.86 1.32
N CYS A 35 -0.73 4.35 2.56
CA CYS A 35 -0.89 5.15 3.77
C CYS A 35 0.31 4.86 4.68
N THR A 36 1.18 5.86 4.96
CA THR A 36 2.45 5.64 5.66
C THR A 36 2.41 5.98 7.14
N GLN A 37 1.44 6.79 7.56
CA GLN A 37 1.26 7.18 8.96
C GLN A 37 -0.23 7.24 9.27
N LYS A 38 -0.61 6.62 10.40
CA LYS A 38 -2.00 6.54 10.83
C LYS A 38 -2.06 6.54 12.36
N ALA A 39 -2.82 7.48 12.95
CA ALA A 39 -3.05 7.51 14.38
C ALA A 39 -3.86 6.28 14.83
N ARG A 40 -3.68 5.84 16.08
CA ARG A 40 -4.28 4.59 16.59
C ARG A 40 -5.80 4.55 16.57
N HIS A 41 -6.47 5.70 16.66
CA HIS A 41 -7.92 5.81 16.59
C HIS A 41 -8.44 5.82 15.14
N ILE A 42 -7.59 6.00 14.15
CA ILE A 42 -7.96 5.97 12.73
C ILE A 42 -7.98 4.52 12.23
N ARG A 43 -9.08 4.13 11.60
CA ARG A 43 -9.30 2.80 11.03
C ARG A 43 -9.89 2.87 9.63
N THR A 44 -9.87 1.74 8.95
CA THR A 44 -10.53 1.52 7.65
C THR A 44 -10.22 2.61 6.64
N VAL A 45 -8.91 2.97 6.54
CA VAL A 45 -8.48 3.96 5.55
C VAL A 45 -8.62 3.37 4.16
N GLN A 46 -9.37 4.05 3.30
CA GLN A 46 -9.57 3.65 1.90
C GLN A 46 -9.24 4.82 0.98
N LEU A 47 -8.51 4.53 -0.10
CA LEU A 47 -8.12 5.53 -1.09
C LEU A 47 -8.38 4.97 -2.50
N GLY A 48 -9.18 5.67 -3.27
CA GLY A 48 -9.59 5.23 -4.61
C GLY A 48 -9.98 6.38 -5.53
N VAL A 49 -10.72 6.08 -6.58
CA VAL A 49 -11.16 7.05 -7.60
C VAL A 49 -12.67 7.05 -7.71
N ASN A 50 -13.31 8.20 -7.55
CA ASN A 50 -14.77 8.39 -7.64
C ASN A 50 -15.56 7.49 -6.66
N GLY A 51 -15.02 7.22 -5.48
CA GLY A 51 -15.62 6.31 -4.50
C GLY A 51 -15.40 4.82 -4.80
N ASP A 52 -14.75 4.49 -5.92
CA ASP A 52 -14.32 3.13 -6.23
C ASP A 52 -12.92 2.89 -5.63
N PHE A 53 -12.87 2.27 -4.45
CA PHE A 53 -11.65 1.93 -3.73
C PHE A 53 -10.90 0.73 -4.34
N GLU A 54 -11.50 0.08 -5.33
CA GLU A 54 -10.87 -0.95 -6.15
C GLU A 54 -9.90 -0.37 -7.18
N ARG A 55 -10.05 0.89 -7.54
CA ARG A 55 -9.16 1.59 -8.47
C ARG A 55 -7.94 2.15 -7.74
N LEU A 56 -6.74 1.95 -8.33
CA LEU A 56 -5.54 2.65 -7.87
C LEU A 56 -5.80 4.17 -7.94
N PRO A 57 -5.43 4.95 -6.90
CA PRO A 57 -5.71 6.41 -6.87
C PRO A 57 -4.81 7.19 -7.84
N VAL A 58 -4.98 6.89 -9.12
CA VAL A 58 -4.35 7.59 -10.25
C VAL A 58 -5.45 8.20 -11.11
N ILE A 59 -5.49 9.52 -11.15
CA ILE A 59 -6.46 10.28 -11.96
C ILE A 59 -5.78 10.94 -13.15
N ALA A 60 -6.51 11.15 -14.24
CA ALA A 60 -5.95 11.87 -15.38
C ALA A 60 -6.02 13.39 -15.14
N LEU A 61 -4.95 14.11 -15.50
CA LEU A 61 -4.86 15.56 -15.37
C LEU A 61 -5.97 16.25 -16.19
N GLY A 62 -6.75 17.08 -15.53
CA GLY A 62 -7.86 17.81 -16.18
C GLY A 62 -9.09 16.96 -16.50
N SER A 63 -9.15 15.70 -16.08
CA SER A 63 -10.36 14.88 -16.18
C SER A 63 -11.40 15.27 -15.13
N GLY A 64 -12.58 14.65 -15.21
CA GLY A 64 -13.62 14.76 -14.17
C GLY A 64 -13.42 13.80 -13.01
N ASP A 65 -12.40 12.94 -13.06
CA ASP A 65 -12.10 11.97 -11.99
C ASP A 65 -11.63 12.68 -10.71
N ARG A 66 -11.98 12.09 -9.58
CA ARG A 66 -11.62 12.56 -8.25
C ARG A 66 -11.01 11.44 -7.42
N VAL A 67 -9.96 11.72 -6.70
CA VAL A 67 -9.47 10.85 -5.63
C VAL A 67 -10.41 10.98 -4.44
N THR A 68 -10.82 9.85 -3.87
CA THR A 68 -11.64 9.78 -2.66
C THR A 68 -10.80 9.11 -1.58
N LEU A 69 -10.58 9.81 -0.46
CA LEU A 69 -10.02 9.29 0.77
C LEU A 69 -11.13 9.17 1.78
N ALA A 70 -11.31 7.97 2.37
CA ALA A 70 -12.27 7.73 3.44
C ALA A 70 -11.56 7.07 4.62
N PHE A 71 -11.99 7.37 5.85
CA PHE A 71 -11.49 6.77 7.07
C PHE A 71 -12.48 6.88 8.22
N ASP A 72 -12.34 6.01 9.21
CA ASP A 72 -13.15 6.01 10.43
C ASP A 72 -12.32 6.48 11.61
N ASP A 73 -12.89 7.36 12.44
CA ASP A 73 -12.38 7.76 13.74
C ASP A 73 -13.16 7.04 14.85
N LEU A 74 -12.50 6.15 15.59
CA LEU A 74 -13.09 5.36 16.67
C LEU A 74 -13.31 6.13 17.98
N THR A 75 -12.96 7.40 18.06
CA THR A 75 -13.28 8.22 19.26
C THR A 75 -14.75 8.60 19.32
N HIS A 76 -15.46 8.52 18.18
CA HIS A 76 -16.88 8.86 18.02
C HIS A 76 -17.23 10.29 18.47
N GLU A 77 -16.25 11.15 18.54
CA GLU A 77 -16.45 12.57 18.78
C GLU A 77 -16.22 13.33 17.48
N TYR A 78 -16.95 14.42 17.29
CA TYR A 78 -16.60 15.31 16.19
C TYR A 78 -15.20 15.86 16.44
N ARG A 79 -14.25 15.48 15.60
CA ARG A 79 -12.91 16.06 15.55
C ARG A 79 -12.78 16.89 14.30
N ARG A 80 -12.20 18.08 14.42
CA ARG A 80 -11.87 18.91 13.28
C ARG A 80 -10.63 18.36 12.61
N TYR A 81 -10.80 17.68 11.47
CA TYR A 81 -9.71 17.24 10.61
C TYR A 81 -9.41 18.31 9.58
N THR A 82 -8.15 18.69 9.49
CA THR A 82 -7.63 19.56 8.45
C THR A 82 -6.73 18.76 7.51
N TYR A 83 -6.53 19.23 6.29
CA TYR A 83 -5.66 18.55 5.35
C TYR A 83 -4.84 19.52 4.51
N THR A 84 -3.66 19.04 4.09
CA THR A 84 -2.79 19.67 3.09
C THR A 84 -2.55 18.72 1.95
N VAL A 85 -2.30 19.27 0.75
CA VAL A 85 -1.93 18.48 -0.44
C VAL A 85 -0.62 19.03 -1.00
N GLU A 86 0.39 18.18 -1.09
CA GLU A 86 1.74 18.55 -1.47
C GLU A 86 2.24 17.68 -2.62
N GLN A 87 2.93 18.25 -3.58
CA GLN A 87 3.50 17.53 -4.71
C GLN A 87 4.76 16.77 -4.28
N CYS A 88 4.91 15.53 -4.76
CA CYS A 88 6.02 14.65 -4.46
C CYS A 88 6.79 14.23 -5.72
N ASN A 89 8.04 13.82 -5.52
CA ASN A 89 8.85 13.14 -6.52
C ASN A 89 8.31 11.71 -6.76
N ALA A 90 8.85 11.00 -7.75
CA ALA A 90 8.43 9.65 -8.10
C ALA A 90 8.60 8.64 -6.94
N ASP A 91 9.54 8.86 -6.04
CA ASP A 91 9.80 8.05 -4.85
C ASP A 91 8.91 8.38 -3.63
N GLY A 92 8.01 9.35 -3.76
CA GLY A 92 7.12 9.81 -2.70
C GLY A 92 7.73 10.86 -1.76
N THR A 93 8.99 11.24 -1.92
CA THR A 93 9.59 12.35 -1.17
C THR A 93 8.96 13.69 -1.60
N LEU A 94 8.87 14.63 -0.66
CA LEU A 94 8.35 15.96 -0.99
C LEU A 94 9.23 16.65 -2.05
N ASN A 95 8.57 17.33 -2.97
CA ASN A 95 9.27 18.16 -3.94
C ASN A 95 9.49 19.58 -3.36
N GLU A 96 10.72 19.87 -2.99
CA GLU A 96 11.12 21.18 -2.44
C GLU A 96 11.45 22.22 -3.52
N GLU A 97 11.45 21.81 -4.81
CA GLU A 97 11.80 22.71 -5.93
C GLU A 97 10.60 23.51 -6.45
N LEU A 98 9.36 23.15 -6.07
CA LEU A 98 8.13 23.80 -6.51
C LEU A 98 7.43 24.52 -5.36
N PHE A 99 6.86 25.69 -5.65
CA PHE A 99 5.93 26.36 -4.75
C PHE A 99 4.51 25.78 -4.92
N ASP A 100 3.70 25.79 -3.85
CA ASP A 100 2.32 25.34 -3.84
C ASP A 100 1.44 26.01 -4.94
N THR A 101 1.64 27.30 -5.19
CA THR A 101 0.97 28.04 -6.27
C THR A 101 1.30 27.55 -7.67
N GLU A 102 2.38 26.78 -7.85
CA GLU A 102 2.77 26.24 -9.15
C GLU A 102 2.03 24.93 -9.46
N TYR A 103 1.81 24.08 -8.45
CA TYR A 103 1.17 22.77 -8.64
C TYR A 103 -0.30 22.71 -8.20
N LEU A 104 -0.82 23.71 -7.45
CA LEU A 104 -2.24 23.82 -7.10
C LEU A 104 -2.87 25.08 -7.69
N ALA A 105 -4.11 24.98 -8.15
CA ALA A 105 -4.85 26.14 -8.70
C ALA A 105 -5.32 27.13 -7.62
N SER A 106 -5.64 26.61 -6.43
CA SER A 106 -6.04 27.40 -5.27
C SER A 106 -5.31 26.82 -4.06
N PRO A 107 -4.07 27.27 -3.80
CA PRO A 107 -3.33 26.74 -2.66
C PRO A 107 -3.92 27.31 -1.39
N ALA A 108 -4.66 26.49 -0.67
CA ALA A 108 -4.96 26.73 0.73
C ALA A 108 -3.81 26.16 1.56
N SER A 109 -3.30 26.93 2.52
CA SER A 109 -2.28 26.43 3.44
C SER A 109 -2.78 25.22 4.24
N GLU A 110 -4.09 25.16 4.47
CA GLU A 110 -4.79 24.10 5.20
C GLU A 110 -6.29 24.24 4.95
N ASP A 111 -6.99 23.14 4.78
CA ASP A 111 -8.44 23.12 4.57
C ASP A 111 -9.09 22.06 5.48
N VAL A 112 -10.40 22.14 5.70
CA VAL A 112 -11.14 21.30 6.63
C VAL A 112 -11.87 20.19 5.88
N ILE A 113 -11.88 18.97 6.45
CA ILE A 113 -12.75 17.89 6.00
C ILE A 113 -14.13 18.11 6.61
N GLU A 114 -15.09 18.53 5.77
CA GLU A 114 -16.45 18.85 6.21
C GLU A 114 -17.43 17.69 6.03
N ASP A 115 -17.07 16.69 5.23
CA ASP A 115 -17.94 15.55 4.93
C ASP A 115 -17.68 14.43 5.94
N TYR A 116 -18.61 14.26 6.89
CA TYR A 116 -18.56 13.23 7.92
C TYR A 116 -19.95 12.75 8.34
N GLU A 117 -20.03 11.49 8.73
CA GLU A 117 -21.23 10.86 9.24
C GLU A 117 -20.93 9.98 10.47
N ASN A 118 -21.80 9.99 11.46
CA ASN A 118 -21.66 9.13 12.64
C ASN A 118 -22.15 7.71 12.30
N SER A 119 -21.51 6.72 12.94
CA SER A 119 -21.95 5.32 12.84
C SER A 119 -23.37 5.15 13.40
N LEU A 120 -24.11 4.23 12.80
CA LEU A 120 -25.50 3.95 13.16
C LEU A 120 -25.69 2.44 13.44
N ASN A 121 -26.30 2.12 14.59
CA ASN A 121 -26.61 0.74 15.00
C ASN A 121 -25.38 -0.17 15.19
N THR A 122 -24.22 0.38 15.46
CA THR A 122 -22.98 -0.35 15.70
C THR A 122 -22.69 -0.49 17.19
N SER A 123 -21.99 -1.55 17.60
CA SER A 123 -21.53 -1.74 18.97
C SER A 123 -20.26 -0.92 19.25
N VAL A 124 -19.38 -0.80 18.25
CA VAL A 124 -18.25 0.10 18.26
C VAL A 124 -18.65 1.38 17.55
N LEU A 125 -18.69 2.49 18.30
CA LEU A 125 -19.07 3.77 17.74
C LEU A 125 -17.87 4.40 17.01
N TYR A 126 -18.13 5.05 15.88
CA TYR A 126 -17.12 5.77 15.11
C TYR A 126 -17.75 6.91 14.32
N THR A 127 -16.91 7.82 13.84
CA THR A 127 -17.29 8.84 12.86
C THR A 127 -16.57 8.56 11.54
N HIS A 128 -17.31 8.44 10.45
CA HIS A 128 -16.81 8.25 9.09
C HIS A 128 -16.53 9.58 8.44
N TYR A 129 -15.34 9.78 7.90
CA TYR A 129 -14.92 11.01 7.19
C TYR A 129 -14.60 10.70 5.73
N THR A 130 -14.99 11.62 4.84
CA THR A 130 -14.72 11.52 3.41
C THR A 130 -14.08 12.81 2.88
N LEU A 131 -12.99 12.67 2.12
CA LEU A 131 -12.32 13.77 1.42
C LEU A 131 -12.22 13.44 -0.07
N THR A 132 -12.65 14.39 -0.92
CA THR A 132 -12.55 14.27 -2.39
C THR A 132 -11.62 15.31 -2.97
N ILE A 133 -10.68 14.93 -3.84
CA ILE A 133 -9.74 15.80 -4.54
C ILE A 133 -9.75 15.44 -6.05
N PRO A 134 -9.94 16.42 -6.97
CA PRO A 134 -10.10 17.88 -6.79
C PRO A 134 -11.41 18.27 -6.09
N ASN A 135 -11.37 19.40 -5.37
CA ASN A 135 -12.54 20.08 -4.82
C ASN A 135 -12.49 21.59 -5.12
N ALA A 136 -13.30 22.38 -4.43
CA ALA A 136 -13.35 23.83 -4.63
C ALA A 136 -12.02 24.51 -4.24
N ASN A 137 -11.35 24.01 -3.21
CA ASN A 137 -10.20 24.62 -2.55
C ASN A 137 -8.87 24.02 -3.02
N VAL A 138 -8.86 22.74 -3.43
CA VAL A 138 -7.64 22.04 -3.85
C VAL A 138 -7.84 21.39 -5.23
N ARG A 139 -7.01 21.83 -6.19
CA ARG A 139 -7.04 21.29 -7.56
C ARG A 139 -5.63 21.20 -8.13
N PRO A 140 -5.10 19.98 -8.36
CA PRO A 140 -3.81 19.78 -9.01
C PRO A 140 -3.76 20.38 -10.42
N LYS A 141 -2.65 21.07 -10.74
CA LYS A 141 -2.35 21.64 -12.08
C LYS A 141 -1.25 20.87 -12.79
N LEU A 142 -0.43 20.15 -12.06
CA LEU A 142 0.68 19.37 -12.58
C LEU A 142 0.43 17.89 -12.38
N SER A 143 1.07 17.08 -13.20
CA SER A 143 1.14 15.62 -13.00
C SER A 143 2.19 15.24 -11.95
N GLY A 144 2.24 13.96 -11.61
CA GLY A 144 3.17 13.39 -10.62
C GLY A 144 2.45 12.87 -9.40
N ASN A 145 3.22 12.60 -8.37
CA ASN A 145 2.70 12.12 -7.08
C ASN A 145 2.30 13.27 -6.18
N TYR A 146 1.32 13.01 -5.34
CA TYR A 146 0.82 13.94 -4.33
C TYR A 146 0.64 13.24 -2.99
N ARG A 147 0.99 13.94 -1.93
CA ARG A 147 0.78 13.54 -0.55
C ARG A 147 -0.41 14.32 0.03
N ILE A 148 -1.34 13.61 0.64
CA ILE A 148 -2.38 14.17 1.50
C ILE A 148 -1.91 13.97 2.93
N THR A 149 -1.76 15.04 3.70
CA THR A 149 -1.50 14.99 5.14
C THR A 149 -2.75 15.46 5.86
N VAL A 150 -3.37 14.57 6.64
CA VAL A 150 -4.54 14.90 7.46
C VAL A 150 -4.07 15.10 8.90
N LYS A 151 -4.51 16.18 9.51
CA LYS A 151 -4.14 16.58 10.87
C LYS A 151 -5.35 16.83 11.74
N THR A 152 -5.17 16.70 13.04
CA THR A 152 -6.17 17.02 14.07
C THR A 152 -5.46 17.56 15.31
N GLU A 153 -6.23 18.04 16.27
CA GLU A 153 -5.74 18.35 17.61
C GLU A 153 -5.91 17.13 18.51
N ASN A 154 -4.87 16.76 19.25
CA ASN A 154 -4.94 15.72 20.27
C ASN A 154 -5.69 16.25 21.52
N ASP A 155 -5.88 15.38 22.52
CA ASP A 155 -6.61 15.73 23.75
C ASP A 155 -5.87 16.79 24.60
N GLU A 156 -4.60 17.07 24.32
CA GLU A 156 -3.77 18.10 24.95
C GLU A 156 -3.83 19.45 24.20
N GLY A 157 -4.52 19.49 23.05
CA GLY A 157 -4.64 20.67 22.18
C GLY A 157 -3.41 20.89 21.29
N GLU A 158 -2.59 19.86 21.11
CA GLU A 158 -1.44 19.91 20.20
C GLU A 158 -1.83 19.32 18.83
N GLU A 159 -1.31 19.92 17.76
CA GLU A 159 -1.51 19.40 16.40
C GLU A 159 -0.79 18.05 16.25
N GLU A 160 -1.52 17.03 15.81
CA GLU A 160 -0.98 15.73 15.45
C GLU A 160 -1.34 15.33 14.01
N THR A 161 -0.48 14.56 13.36
CA THR A 161 -0.78 13.95 12.06
C THR A 161 -1.66 12.71 12.27
N ALA A 162 -2.91 12.79 11.82
CA ALA A 162 -3.86 11.69 11.90
C ALA A 162 -3.57 10.59 10.87
N LEU A 163 -3.32 10.98 9.60
CA LEU A 163 -2.90 10.05 8.55
C LEU A 163 -2.15 10.77 7.42
N VAL A 164 -1.35 9.99 6.66
CA VAL A 164 -0.66 10.43 5.45
C VAL A 164 -0.94 9.45 4.33
N ALA A 165 -1.54 9.91 3.24
CA ALA A 165 -1.90 9.08 2.09
C ALA A 165 -1.36 9.67 0.77
N TYR A 166 -1.17 8.81 -0.24
CA TYR A 166 -0.54 9.19 -1.50
C TYR A 166 -1.40 8.83 -2.70
N PHE A 167 -1.52 9.76 -3.65
CA PHE A 167 -2.18 9.55 -4.93
C PHE A 167 -1.33 10.10 -6.08
N ALA A 168 -1.74 9.85 -7.32
CA ALA A 168 -1.04 10.38 -8.47
C ALA A 168 -1.98 11.02 -9.51
N VAL A 169 -1.40 11.96 -10.25
CA VAL A 169 -2.05 12.63 -11.38
C VAL A 169 -1.26 12.33 -12.65
N ASN A 170 -1.90 11.71 -13.64
CA ASN A 170 -1.28 11.26 -14.88
C ASN A 170 -1.61 12.20 -16.04
N GLU A 171 -0.60 12.63 -16.79
CA GLU A 171 -0.81 13.39 -18.04
C GLU A 171 -1.34 12.56 -19.20
N SER A 172 -1.13 11.23 -19.15
CA SER A 172 -1.52 10.28 -20.21
C SER A 172 -0.97 10.65 -21.61
N CYS A 173 0.23 11.24 -21.66
CA CYS A 173 0.86 11.66 -22.92
C CYS A 173 1.86 10.63 -23.48
N ALA A 174 2.18 9.57 -22.72
CA ALA A 174 2.93 8.43 -23.20
C ALA A 174 2.03 7.17 -23.25
N GLY A 175 2.15 6.39 -24.30
CA GLY A 175 1.53 5.07 -24.42
C GLY A 175 2.33 4.06 -23.58
N LEU A 176 1.69 3.35 -22.64
CA LEU A 176 2.33 2.30 -21.85
C LEU A 176 1.51 1.02 -21.94
N SER A 177 2.18 -0.10 -22.20
CA SER A 177 1.56 -1.43 -22.23
C SER A 177 2.38 -2.45 -21.45
N ILE A 178 1.70 -3.42 -20.86
CA ILE A 178 2.27 -4.50 -20.06
C ILE A 178 1.77 -5.82 -20.63
N THR A 179 2.65 -6.81 -20.72
CA THR A 179 2.30 -8.22 -20.92
C THR A 179 2.98 -9.07 -19.85
N CYS A 180 2.38 -10.20 -19.50
CA CYS A 180 2.91 -11.13 -18.52
C CYS A 180 3.01 -12.52 -19.14
N ASP A 181 4.12 -13.21 -18.86
CA ASP A 181 4.39 -14.56 -19.32
C ASP A 181 4.87 -15.43 -18.15
N THR A 182 4.65 -16.73 -18.23
CA THR A 182 5.07 -17.74 -17.27
C THR A 182 6.27 -18.58 -17.75
N ASP A 183 6.69 -18.39 -19.00
CA ASP A 183 7.98 -18.86 -19.54
C ASP A 183 9.02 -17.75 -19.29
N THR A 184 9.63 -17.80 -18.12
CA THR A 184 10.51 -16.73 -17.62
C THR A 184 11.98 -17.00 -17.95
N GLU A 185 12.85 -16.01 -17.83
CA GLU A 185 14.30 -16.13 -18.01
C GLU A 185 15.00 -16.99 -16.92
N ILE A 186 14.28 -17.44 -15.89
CA ILE A 186 14.82 -18.23 -14.78
C ILE A 186 14.15 -19.58 -14.59
N ASP A 187 12.86 -19.68 -14.92
CA ASP A 187 12.12 -20.95 -14.90
C ASP A 187 11.01 -20.96 -15.96
N ARG A 188 10.41 -22.11 -16.16
CA ARG A 188 9.34 -22.29 -17.12
C ARG A 188 8.13 -22.89 -16.44
N ASN A 189 7.03 -22.13 -16.38
CA ASN A 189 5.78 -22.57 -15.78
C ASN A 189 5.99 -23.21 -14.40
N ALA A 190 6.75 -22.52 -13.53
CA ALA A 190 7.05 -23.03 -12.19
C ALA A 190 6.59 -22.04 -11.10
N THR A 191 7.44 -21.11 -10.71
CA THR A 191 7.20 -20.27 -9.51
C THR A 191 7.18 -18.78 -9.78
N HIS A 192 7.44 -18.38 -11.02
CA HIS A 192 7.58 -16.96 -11.36
C HIS A 192 6.67 -16.54 -12.50
N GLN A 193 6.47 -15.23 -12.58
CA GLN A 193 5.84 -14.52 -13.69
C GLN A 193 6.77 -13.39 -14.12
N GLN A 194 6.95 -13.21 -15.44
CA GLN A 194 7.82 -12.19 -16.01
C GLN A 194 7.02 -11.21 -16.83
N LEU A 195 7.29 -9.91 -16.62
CA LEU A 195 6.66 -8.85 -17.36
C LEU A 195 7.52 -8.41 -18.53
N SER A 196 6.85 -8.06 -19.63
CA SER A 196 7.42 -7.25 -20.70
C SER A 196 6.61 -5.96 -20.83
N LEU A 197 7.32 -4.83 -20.96
CA LEU A 197 6.70 -3.53 -21.10
C LEU A 197 7.17 -2.82 -22.35
N ARG A 198 6.27 -2.01 -22.90
CA ARG A 198 6.55 -1.10 -24.01
C ARG A 198 6.00 0.28 -23.65
N ALA A 199 6.84 1.28 -23.73
CA ALA A 199 6.44 2.68 -23.61
C ALA A 199 6.74 3.43 -24.91
N ASP A 200 5.76 4.21 -25.37
CA ASP A 200 5.91 5.13 -26.50
C ASP A 200 5.78 6.56 -25.97
N LEU A 201 6.88 7.28 -25.96
CA LEU A 201 6.93 8.63 -25.40
C LEU A 201 6.26 9.70 -26.32
N GLY A 202 5.80 9.31 -27.51
CA GLY A 202 5.16 10.21 -28.45
C GLY A 202 6.05 11.40 -28.84
N SER A 203 5.61 12.60 -28.50
CA SER A 203 6.34 13.85 -28.77
C SER A 203 7.31 14.28 -27.66
N LEU A 204 7.41 13.53 -26.56
CA LEU A 204 8.34 13.86 -25.48
C LEU A 204 9.80 13.70 -25.96
N PRO A 205 10.64 14.74 -25.86
CA PRO A 205 12.03 14.63 -26.28
C PRO A 205 12.81 13.79 -25.27
N LEU A 206 13.52 12.77 -25.73
CA LEU A 206 14.35 11.90 -24.92
C LEU A 206 15.81 12.08 -25.32
N ARG A 207 16.68 12.40 -24.36
CA ARG A 207 18.14 12.45 -24.54
C ARG A 207 18.80 11.23 -23.95
N ASP A 208 18.45 10.90 -22.71
CA ASP A 208 19.00 9.77 -21.97
C ASP A 208 17.91 9.11 -21.14
N ALA A 209 17.48 7.92 -21.56
CA ALA A 209 16.44 7.16 -20.88
C ALA A 209 16.84 6.77 -19.44
N SER A 210 18.14 6.62 -19.17
CA SER A 210 18.62 6.18 -17.85
C SER A 210 18.48 7.23 -16.75
N SER A 211 18.44 8.49 -17.11
CA SER A 211 18.33 9.63 -16.19
C SER A 211 16.98 10.34 -16.28
N GLU A 212 16.33 10.31 -17.44
CA GLU A 212 15.11 11.07 -17.70
C GLU A 212 13.82 10.24 -17.50
N VAL A 213 13.93 8.89 -17.42
CA VAL A 213 12.78 8.00 -17.27
C VAL A 213 12.93 7.12 -16.04
N LYS A 214 11.86 7.04 -15.23
CA LYS A 214 11.76 6.11 -14.11
C LYS A 214 10.52 5.24 -14.31
N LEU A 215 10.71 3.93 -14.32
CA LEU A 215 9.63 2.96 -14.35
C LEU A 215 9.44 2.38 -12.94
N ILE A 216 8.20 2.35 -12.47
CA ILE A 216 7.82 1.67 -11.24
C ILE A 216 6.78 0.61 -11.59
N VAL A 217 6.97 -0.61 -11.11
CA VAL A 217 6.07 -1.73 -11.36
C VAL A 217 5.69 -2.39 -10.04
N THR A 218 4.40 -2.66 -9.86
CA THR A 218 3.85 -3.32 -8.67
C THR A 218 3.09 -4.57 -9.02
N GLN A 219 3.10 -5.55 -8.12
CA GLN A 219 2.27 -6.74 -8.13
C GLN A 219 1.25 -6.62 -6.98
N ASN A 220 -0.05 -6.72 -7.26
CA ASN A 220 -1.16 -6.64 -6.30
C ASN A 220 -1.12 -5.38 -5.41
N ARG A 221 -0.49 -4.30 -5.92
CA ARG A 221 -0.21 -3.02 -5.24
C ARG A 221 0.73 -3.13 -4.03
N ARG A 222 1.36 -4.26 -3.80
CA ARG A 222 2.35 -4.41 -2.73
C ARG A 222 3.51 -3.44 -2.94
N THR A 223 3.93 -2.82 -1.85
CA THR A 223 5.04 -1.86 -1.85
C THR A 223 6.38 -2.53 -1.58
N ASP A 224 6.37 -3.60 -0.78
CA ASP A 224 7.55 -4.33 -0.34
C ASP A 224 8.26 -5.13 -1.46
N ASN A 225 7.52 -5.50 -2.52
CA ASN A 225 8.06 -6.18 -3.70
C ASN A 225 8.05 -5.31 -4.97
N ALA A 226 7.76 -4.01 -4.84
CA ALA A 226 7.73 -3.09 -5.97
C ALA A 226 9.10 -2.97 -6.63
N LEU A 227 9.11 -2.92 -7.95
CA LEU A 227 10.32 -2.76 -8.75
C LEU A 227 10.45 -1.31 -9.21
N ILE A 228 11.58 -0.67 -8.89
CA ILE A 228 11.75 0.77 -9.03
C ILE A 228 12.98 1.07 -9.88
N GLY A 229 12.83 1.99 -10.85
CA GLY A 229 13.95 2.49 -11.64
C GLY A 229 14.52 1.47 -12.63
N ILE A 230 13.72 0.49 -13.04
CA ILE A 230 14.15 -0.53 -14.01
C ILE A 230 14.48 0.12 -15.36
N ARG A 231 15.70 -0.10 -15.84
CA ARG A 231 16.18 0.47 -17.11
C ARG A 231 15.59 -0.27 -18.30
N PRO A 232 15.24 0.44 -19.39
CA PRO A 232 14.81 -0.21 -20.63
C PRO A 232 15.94 -1.03 -21.22
N THR A 233 15.61 -2.19 -21.79
CA THR A 233 16.56 -3.06 -22.50
C THR A 233 16.86 -2.55 -23.90
N SER A 234 15.96 -1.75 -24.48
CA SER A 234 16.14 -1.11 -25.79
C SER A 234 15.45 0.25 -25.85
N VAL A 235 16.07 1.18 -26.57
CA VAL A 235 15.55 2.53 -26.82
C VAL A 235 15.71 2.85 -28.30
N SER A 236 14.62 3.15 -29.00
CA SER A 236 14.66 3.53 -30.43
C SER A 236 13.48 4.42 -30.81
N GLY A 237 13.76 5.58 -31.37
CA GLY A 237 12.74 6.47 -31.93
C GLY A 237 11.66 6.95 -30.93
N GLY A 238 12.03 7.13 -29.65
CA GLY A 238 11.09 7.49 -28.58
C GLY A 238 10.31 6.31 -27.99
N VAL A 239 10.56 5.10 -28.47
CA VAL A 239 10.02 3.85 -27.92
C VAL A 239 11.03 3.20 -26.98
N LEU A 240 10.57 2.87 -25.78
CA LEU A 240 11.31 2.18 -24.74
C LEU A 240 10.74 0.76 -24.59
N LEU A 241 11.62 -0.24 -24.55
CA LEU A 241 11.24 -1.64 -24.40
C LEU A 241 11.92 -2.23 -23.16
N TRP A 242 11.18 -3.01 -22.39
CA TRP A 242 11.66 -3.88 -21.32
C TRP A 242 11.25 -5.32 -21.69
N GLU A 243 12.02 -5.92 -22.58
CA GLU A 243 11.84 -7.32 -23.01
C GLU A 243 13.01 -8.14 -22.52
N HIS A 244 12.77 -9.40 -22.15
CA HIS A 244 13.80 -10.30 -21.60
C HIS A 244 14.55 -9.69 -20.39
N CYS A 245 13.85 -8.88 -19.60
CA CYS A 245 14.42 -8.17 -18.44
C CYS A 245 14.25 -9.01 -17.19
N ARG A 246 15.35 -9.53 -16.65
CA ARG A 246 15.32 -10.35 -15.42
C ARG A 246 14.86 -9.57 -14.19
N ASP A 247 15.06 -8.26 -14.20
CA ASP A 247 14.60 -7.39 -13.10
C ASP A 247 13.06 -7.26 -13.05
N LEU A 248 12.37 -7.72 -14.09
CA LEU A 248 10.89 -7.73 -14.17
C LEU A 248 10.29 -9.12 -13.92
N ILE A 249 10.99 -9.96 -13.14
CA ILE A 249 10.50 -11.26 -12.71
C ILE A 249 9.99 -11.13 -11.26
N PHE A 250 8.75 -11.56 -11.06
CA PHE A 250 8.10 -11.62 -9.76
C PHE A 250 7.92 -13.06 -9.31
N ASN A 251 8.02 -13.31 -8.00
CA ASN A 251 7.45 -14.51 -7.41
C ASN A 251 5.95 -14.49 -7.68
N ALA A 252 5.41 -15.59 -8.16
CA ALA A 252 4.00 -15.61 -8.57
C ALA A 252 3.03 -15.59 -7.38
N GLY A 253 3.48 -16.03 -6.19
CA GLY A 253 2.60 -16.17 -5.02
C GLY A 253 1.54 -17.25 -5.23
N ASN A 254 0.43 -17.10 -4.52
CA ASN A 254 -0.76 -17.94 -4.64
C ASN A 254 -2.01 -17.05 -4.57
N GLU A 255 -3.18 -17.60 -4.94
CA GLU A 255 -4.45 -16.90 -4.77
C GLU A 255 -4.60 -16.47 -3.31
N TYR A 256 -5.04 -15.24 -3.05
CA TYR A 256 -5.24 -14.76 -1.68
C TYR A 256 -6.30 -15.61 -0.97
N ARG A 257 -6.14 -15.79 0.33
CA ARG A 257 -7.18 -16.33 1.21
C ARG A 257 -8.29 -15.30 1.35
N LYS A 258 -9.46 -15.73 1.71
CA LYS A 258 -10.61 -14.84 1.85
C LYS A 258 -11.47 -15.22 3.03
N MET A 259 -12.05 -14.20 3.66
CA MET A 259 -13.06 -14.33 4.70
C MET A 259 -14.13 -13.25 4.54
N GLU A 260 -15.29 -13.49 5.11
CA GLU A 260 -16.39 -12.51 5.12
C GLU A 260 -17.07 -12.46 6.48
N MET A 261 -17.26 -11.25 7.00
CA MET A 261 -18.00 -10.94 8.23
C MET A 261 -19.27 -10.14 7.88
N PRO A 262 -20.34 -10.78 7.36
CA PRO A 262 -21.55 -10.08 6.93
C PRO A 262 -22.44 -9.61 8.08
N ALA A 263 -22.33 -10.25 9.23
CA ALA A 263 -23.16 -9.98 10.41
C ALA A 263 -22.39 -10.22 11.71
N THR A 264 -22.87 -9.65 12.82
CA THR A 264 -22.34 -9.92 14.17
C THR A 264 -22.97 -11.15 14.84
N ARG A 265 -24.05 -11.70 14.26
CA ARG A 265 -24.87 -12.76 14.88
C ARG A 265 -24.56 -14.17 14.38
N TYR A 266 -23.95 -14.31 13.21
CA TYR A 266 -23.59 -15.58 12.62
C TYR A 266 -22.31 -15.45 11.77
N PRO A 267 -21.52 -16.53 11.68
CA PRO A 267 -20.29 -16.52 10.89
C PRO A 267 -20.62 -16.53 9.38
N GLY A 268 -19.83 -15.78 8.62
CA GLY A 268 -19.81 -15.81 7.16
C GLY A 268 -18.77 -16.79 6.62
N MET A 269 -18.30 -16.51 5.39
CA MET A 269 -17.32 -17.35 4.72
C MET A 269 -16.00 -17.41 5.52
N HIS A 270 -15.48 -18.62 5.69
CA HIS A 270 -14.21 -18.92 6.37
C HIS A 270 -14.14 -18.46 7.84
N LEU A 271 -15.27 -18.27 8.49
CA LEU A 271 -15.37 -18.03 9.93
C LEU A 271 -15.91 -19.25 10.64
N ASP A 272 -15.30 -19.61 11.78
CA ASP A 272 -15.76 -20.67 12.64
C ASP A 272 -16.95 -20.20 13.50
N HIS A 273 -16.78 -19.08 14.23
CA HIS A 273 -17.85 -18.52 15.05
C HIS A 273 -17.64 -17.01 15.32
N ILE A 274 -18.72 -16.37 15.77
CA ILE A 274 -18.72 -15.01 16.30
C ILE A 274 -19.30 -15.05 17.71
N ARG A 275 -18.65 -14.39 18.68
CA ARG A 275 -19.09 -14.27 20.07
C ARG A 275 -18.90 -12.87 20.58
N TYR A 276 -19.81 -12.42 21.44
CA TYR A 276 -19.68 -11.15 22.16
C TYR A 276 -18.91 -11.38 23.46
N TYR A 277 -17.84 -10.63 23.64
CA TYR A 277 -17.11 -10.47 24.89
C TYR A 277 -16.94 -8.96 25.11
N ASP A 278 -17.60 -8.45 26.15
CA ASP A 278 -17.62 -7.01 26.43
C ASP A 278 -16.23 -6.37 26.36
N PRO A 279 -16.02 -5.30 25.59
CA PRO A 279 -17.01 -4.51 24.83
C PRO A 279 -17.14 -4.87 23.34
N TYR A 280 -16.52 -5.94 22.84
CA TYR A 280 -16.44 -6.23 21.41
C TYR A 280 -17.09 -7.56 21.02
N TYR A 281 -17.57 -7.63 19.78
CA TYR A 281 -17.74 -8.91 19.10
C TYR A 281 -16.38 -9.45 18.67
N HIS A 282 -16.18 -10.76 18.80
CA HIS A 282 -14.99 -11.48 18.38
C HIS A 282 -15.36 -12.46 17.29
N ALA A 283 -14.72 -12.33 16.13
CA ALA A 283 -14.82 -13.27 15.02
C ALA A 283 -13.59 -14.18 14.99
N THR A 284 -13.80 -15.49 14.93
CA THR A 284 -12.70 -16.46 14.80
C THR A 284 -12.67 -16.97 13.37
N VAL A 285 -11.58 -16.72 12.67
CA VAL A 285 -11.30 -17.26 11.34
C VAL A 285 -10.99 -18.74 11.49
N MET A 286 -11.45 -19.58 10.56
CA MET A 286 -11.09 -21.00 10.53
C MET A 286 -9.55 -21.13 10.47
N PRO A 287 -8.93 -22.05 11.22
CA PRO A 287 -7.47 -22.19 11.20
C PRO A 287 -6.95 -22.45 9.79
N ASP A 288 -5.90 -21.71 9.43
CA ASP A 288 -5.18 -21.85 8.18
C ASP A 288 -3.95 -22.75 8.35
N THR A 289 -3.54 -23.39 7.26
CA THR A 289 -2.29 -24.16 7.18
C THR A 289 -1.45 -23.67 6.00
N PRO A 290 -0.12 -23.89 6.00
CA PRO A 290 0.73 -23.59 4.85
C PRO A 290 0.26 -24.35 3.61
N ARG A 291 0.11 -23.64 2.49
CA ARG A 291 -0.32 -24.22 1.21
C ARG A 291 0.88 -24.77 0.45
N ARG A 292 0.71 -25.99 -0.06
CA ARG A 292 1.78 -26.72 -0.77
C ARG A 292 1.50 -26.91 -2.24
N ASN A 293 0.26 -26.66 -2.66
CA ASN A 293 -0.21 -26.84 -4.03
C ASN A 293 -1.04 -25.64 -4.45
N TYR A 294 -1.04 -25.39 -5.75
CA TYR A 294 -1.99 -24.45 -6.34
C TYR A 294 -3.40 -25.06 -6.32
N LEU A 295 -4.34 -24.25 -5.88
CA LEU A 295 -5.76 -24.51 -6.04
C LEU A 295 -6.40 -23.22 -6.53
N TYR A 296 -6.96 -23.26 -7.72
CA TYR A 296 -7.67 -22.10 -8.25
C TYR A 296 -8.80 -21.68 -7.31
N ASP A 297 -8.81 -20.42 -6.98
CA ASP A 297 -9.89 -19.75 -6.28
C ASP A 297 -10.02 -18.33 -6.83
N GLU A 298 -11.24 -17.84 -7.00
CA GLU A 298 -11.48 -16.46 -7.41
C GLU A 298 -11.28 -15.56 -6.18
N ASP A 299 -10.17 -14.84 -6.16
CA ASP A 299 -9.86 -13.87 -5.12
C ASP A 299 -9.95 -12.42 -5.65
N GLN A 300 -9.56 -11.47 -4.85
CA GLN A 300 -9.54 -10.05 -5.22
C GLN A 300 -8.16 -9.40 -4.99
N ASN A 301 -7.07 -10.18 -5.03
CA ASN A 301 -5.70 -9.69 -4.95
C ASN A 301 -5.47 -8.77 -3.72
N GLY A 302 -5.85 -9.26 -2.52
CA GLY A 302 -5.64 -8.57 -1.26
C GLY A 302 -6.63 -7.44 -0.95
N ARG A 303 -7.68 -7.25 -1.74
CA ARG A 303 -8.71 -6.21 -1.53
C ARG A 303 -9.58 -6.48 -0.32
N TYR A 304 -10.21 -5.44 0.18
CA TYR A 304 -11.26 -5.54 1.18
C TYR A 304 -12.40 -4.58 0.87
N VAL A 305 -13.61 -4.97 1.25
CA VAL A 305 -14.82 -4.19 1.00
C VAL A 305 -15.65 -4.19 2.28
N PRO A 306 -15.81 -3.03 2.97
CA PRO A 306 -16.75 -2.91 4.08
C PRO A 306 -18.15 -3.30 3.62
N ARG A 307 -18.78 -4.21 4.36
CA ARG A 307 -20.10 -4.73 4.03
C ARG A 307 -20.80 -5.24 5.27
N CYS A 308 -22.07 -4.93 5.43
CA CYS A 308 -22.92 -5.54 6.44
C CYS A 308 -24.28 -5.96 5.86
N GLU A 309 -24.87 -6.97 6.47
CA GLU A 309 -26.14 -7.52 6.01
C GLU A 309 -27.25 -6.46 6.10
N ASN A 310 -28.09 -6.43 5.07
CA ASN A 310 -29.27 -5.56 4.99
C ASN A 310 -29.00 -4.05 5.08
N SER A 311 -27.78 -3.61 4.81
CA SER A 311 -27.43 -2.20 4.75
C SER A 311 -27.10 -1.76 3.33
N ALA A 312 -27.49 -0.54 3.00
CA ALA A 312 -27.06 0.18 1.80
C ALA A 312 -25.97 1.22 2.11
N ALA A 313 -25.62 1.39 3.39
CA ALA A 313 -24.63 2.35 3.89
C ALA A 313 -23.58 1.65 4.81
N PRO A 314 -22.82 0.68 4.29
CA PRO A 314 -21.86 -0.07 5.09
C PRO A 314 -20.74 0.81 5.67
N GLU A 315 -20.49 1.97 5.09
CA GLU A 315 -19.56 2.96 5.57
C GLU A 315 -19.87 3.44 6.99
N THR A 316 -21.18 3.48 7.37
CA THR A 316 -21.64 3.93 8.69
C THR A 316 -22.38 2.87 9.50
N GLU A 317 -22.80 1.77 8.88
CA GLU A 317 -23.59 0.73 9.56
C GLU A 317 -22.83 -0.59 9.80
N ALA A 318 -21.63 -0.75 9.21
CA ALA A 318 -20.78 -1.90 9.47
C ALA A 318 -20.08 -1.76 10.82
N ASP A 319 -20.18 -2.79 11.66
CA ASP A 319 -19.58 -2.82 13.00
C ASP A 319 -18.12 -3.25 12.96
N TYR A 320 -17.39 -3.02 14.04
CA TYR A 320 -16.02 -3.47 14.22
C TYR A 320 -15.96 -4.71 15.12
N LEU A 321 -15.19 -5.73 14.70
CA LEU A 321 -15.00 -6.97 15.43
C LEU A 321 -13.50 -7.23 15.64
N VAL A 322 -13.14 -7.75 16.80
CA VAL A 322 -11.80 -8.32 17.02
C VAL A 322 -11.73 -9.65 16.27
N THR A 323 -10.96 -9.68 15.21
CA THR A 323 -10.85 -10.83 14.32
C THR A 323 -9.60 -11.63 14.63
N HIS A 324 -9.78 -12.91 15.00
CA HIS A 324 -8.72 -13.83 15.40
C HIS A 324 -8.29 -14.71 14.23
N PHE A 325 -7.02 -14.62 13.87
CA PHE A 325 -6.37 -15.42 12.84
C PHE A 325 -5.50 -16.49 13.50
N THR A 326 -5.46 -17.69 12.92
CA THR A 326 -4.62 -18.79 13.35
C THR A 326 -3.95 -19.43 12.15
N LEU A 327 -2.62 -19.52 12.16
CA LEU A 327 -1.83 -20.26 11.19
C LEU A 327 -1.17 -21.45 11.88
N GLU A 328 -1.68 -22.65 11.62
CA GLU A 328 -1.18 -23.91 12.18
C GLU A 328 0.12 -24.32 11.48
N THR A 329 1.24 -24.03 12.10
CA THR A 329 2.59 -24.37 11.61
C THR A 329 3.59 -24.38 12.75
N ASP A 330 4.67 -25.12 12.60
CA ASP A 330 5.75 -25.18 13.58
C ASP A 330 6.47 -23.83 13.73
N TYR A 331 6.99 -23.59 14.93
CA TYR A 331 7.82 -22.44 15.23
C TYR A 331 9.11 -22.43 14.38
N VAL A 332 9.38 -21.32 13.72
CA VAL A 332 10.62 -21.11 12.96
C VAL A 332 11.40 -19.94 13.56
N PRO A 333 12.58 -20.20 14.20
CA PRO A 333 13.40 -19.14 14.77
C PRO A 333 13.84 -18.09 13.74
N GLY A 334 13.85 -16.81 14.13
CA GLY A 334 14.29 -15.69 13.29
C GLY A 334 13.34 -15.36 12.15
N ARG A 335 12.12 -15.91 12.13
CA ARG A 335 11.10 -15.60 11.13
C ARG A 335 9.92 -14.88 11.78
N ARG A 336 9.60 -13.71 11.26
CA ARG A 336 8.38 -12.98 11.60
C ARG A 336 7.33 -13.26 10.54
N ILE A 337 6.07 -13.36 10.93
CA ILE A 337 4.94 -13.66 10.03
C ILE A 337 3.93 -12.54 10.15
N PHE A 338 3.45 -12.05 9.02
CA PHE A 338 2.50 -10.94 8.96
C PHE A 338 1.28 -11.31 8.14
N LEU A 339 0.13 -10.82 8.58
CA LEU A 339 -1.03 -10.69 7.71
C LEU A 339 -0.75 -9.60 6.68
N ASP A 340 -1.11 -9.86 5.44
CA ASP A 340 -0.95 -8.93 4.34
C ASP A 340 -2.22 -8.86 3.49
N GLY A 341 -2.53 -7.65 3.06
CA GLY A 341 -3.62 -7.27 2.20
C GLY A 341 -3.68 -5.75 2.12
N ARG A 342 -4.55 -5.19 1.28
CA ARG A 342 -4.66 -3.73 1.14
C ARG A 342 -5.14 -3.04 2.42
N TRP A 343 -5.83 -3.76 3.27
CA TRP A 343 -6.32 -3.29 4.56
C TRP A 343 -5.25 -3.21 5.65
N THR A 344 -4.05 -3.76 5.40
CA THR A 344 -2.88 -3.60 6.25
C THR A 344 -1.99 -2.42 5.81
N ASP A 345 -2.40 -1.66 4.79
CA ASP A 345 -1.60 -0.63 4.11
C ASP A 345 -0.24 -1.17 3.60
N PHE A 346 -0.13 -2.50 3.40
CA PHE A 346 1.11 -3.23 3.08
C PHE A 346 2.25 -2.94 4.06
N ALA A 347 1.90 -2.67 5.31
CA ALA A 347 2.85 -2.35 6.37
C ALA A 347 3.11 -3.58 7.26
N PHE A 348 4.39 -3.86 7.52
CA PHE A 348 4.80 -4.88 8.49
C PHE A 348 4.81 -4.30 9.90
N SER A 349 3.64 -3.90 10.40
CA SER A 349 3.46 -3.36 11.74
C SER A 349 3.14 -4.44 12.76
N ASP A 350 3.42 -4.18 14.03
CA ASP A 350 3.15 -5.11 15.13
C ASP A 350 1.65 -5.47 15.24
N GLU A 351 0.75 -4.61 14.73
CA GLU A 351 -0.70 -4.86 14.71
C GLU A 351 -1.07 -6.07 13.85
N TYR A 352 -0.29 -6.33 12.79
CA TYR A 352 -0.54 -7.40 11.82
C TYR A 352 0.43 -8.58 11.94
N GLU A 353 1.33 -8.54 12.93
CA GLU A 353 2.26 -9.64 13.20
C GLU A 353 1.57 -10.79 13.92
N LEU A 354 1.80 -12.02 13.44
CA LEU A 354 1.39 -13.22 14.14
C LEU A 354 2.46 -13.65 15.14
N HIS A 355 2.03 -13.93 16.37
CA HIS A 355 2.90 -14.42 17.43
C HIS A 355 2.68 -15.90 17.67
N TYR A 356 3.78 -16.63 17.93
CA TYR A 356 3.70 -18.06 18.18
C TYR A 356 3.14 -18.36 19.57
N ASP A 357 2.04 -19.10 19.59
CA ASP A 357 1.46 -19.67 20.81
C ASP A 357 1.95 -21.12 20.96
N ALA A 358 2.77 -21.36 21.98
CA ALA A 358 3.36 -22.66 22.23
C ALA A 358 2.33 -23.70 22.75
N GLU A 359 1.24 -23.26 23.36
CA GLU A 359 0.16 -24.14 23.84
C GLU A 359 -0.71 -24.58 22.67
N ALA A 360 -1.07 -23.65 21.79
CA ALA A 360 -1.83 -23.93 20.57
C ALA A 360 -0.98 -24.58 19.47
N GLN A 361 0.36 -24.51 19.55
CA GLN A 361 1.31 -24.89 18.49
C GLN A 361 1.00 -24.21 17.14
N ALA A 362 0.66 -22.94 17.19
CA ALA A 362 0.25 -22.14 16.04
C ALA A 362 0.71 -20.69 16.17
N TYR A 363 0.77 -19.97 15.06
CA TYR A 363 0.90 -18.52 15.08
C TYR A 363 -0.47 -17.87 15.09
N THR A 364 -0.66 -16.86 15.95
CA THR A 364 -1.96 -16.20 16.13
C THR A 364 -1.83 -14.68 16.06
N ALA A 365 -2.87 -14.03 15.57
CA ALA A 365 -3.04 -12.58 15.61
C ALA A 365 -4.49 -12.21 15.93
N ALA A 366 -4.70 -11.05 16.55
CA ALA A 366 -6.02 -10.50 16.80
C ALA A 366 -6.05 -9.04 16.31
N VAL A 367 -6.90 -8.76 15.33
CA VAL A 367 -6.95 -7.47 14.64
C VAL A 367 -8.38 -6.92 14.69
N LEU A 368 -8.53 -5.62 15.00
CA LEU A 368 -9.84 -4.96 14.98
C LEU A 368 -10.19 -4.59 13.53
N LEU A 369 -11.16 -5.29 12.95
CA LEU A 369 -11.59 -5.12 11.56
C LEU A 369 -13.06 -4.74 11.47
N LYS A 370 -13.39 -3.88 10.51
CA LYS A 370 -14.78 -3.52 10.16
C LYS A 370 -15.45 -4.70 9.46
N GLN A 371 -16.76 -4.91 9.66
CA GLN A 371 -17.50 -5.93 8.90
C GLN A 371 -17.29 -5.77 7.40
N GLY A 372 -17.11 -6.89 6.71
CA GLY A 372 -16.88 -6.88 5.28
C GLY A 372 -16.27 -8.16 4.74
N TYR A 373 -15.90 -8.09 3.47
CA TYR A 373 -15.12 -9.09 2.76
C TYR A 373 -13.64 -8.70 2.81
N TYR A 374 -12.77 -9.67 3.08
CA TYR A 374 -11.32 -9.49 3.17
C TYR A 374 -10.59 -10.57 2.38
N SER A 375 -9.68 -10.12 1.53
CA SER A 375 -8.69 -10.94 0.86
C SER A 375 -7.35 -10.75 1.58
N TYR A 376 -6.68 -11.85 1.98
CA TYR A 376 -5.47 -11.81 2.79
C TYR A 376 -4.49 -12.93 2.46
N GLN A 377 -3.23 -12.74 2.86
CA GLN A 377 -2.20 -13.78 2.79
C GLN A 377 -1.25 -13.68 3.99
N TYR A 378 -0.39 -14.68 4.16
CA TYR A 378 0.67 -14.67 5.16
C TYR A 378 2.01 -14.43 4.49
N LEU A 379 2.70 -13.38 4.93
CA LEU A 379 4.05 -13.07 4.47
C LEU A 379 5.07 -13.34 5.56
N ALA A 380 6.18 -13.98 5.16
CA ALA A 380 7.31 -14.23 6.04
C ALA A 380 8.40 -13.18 5.83
N LEU A 381 8.85 -12.52 6.89
CA LEU A 381 10.09 -11.76 6.89
C LEU A 381 11.23 -12.60 7.44
N SER A 382 12.42 -12.39 6.89
CA SER A 382 13.65 -12.99 7.39
C SER A 382 14.63 -11.91 7.84
N GLU A 383 15.59 -12.27 8.69
CA GLU A 383 16.67 -11.35 9.11
C GLU A 383 17.49 -10.84 7.90
N ALA A 384 17.58 -11.65 6.83
CA ALA A 384 18.33 -11.28 5.62
C ALA A 384 17.56 -10.30 4.71
N GLN A 385 16.22 -10.28 4.81
CA GLN A 385 15.32 -9.42 4.02
C GLN A 385 14.19 -8.92 4.92
N PRO A 386 14.46 -7.96 5.82
CA PRO A 386 13.48 -7.52 6.82
C PRO A 386 12.36 -6.65 6.24
N GLU A 387 12.49 -6.18 5.00
CA GLU A 387 11.54 -5.29 4.35
C GLU A 387 10.76 -5.96 3.21
N LYS A 388 11.12 -7.23 2.86
CA LYS A 388 10.48 -7.96 1.77
C LYS A 388 9.75 -9.19 2.26
N GLY A 389 8.43 -9.21 2.09
CA GLY A 389 7.58 -10.34 2.44
C GLY A 389 7.68 -11.49 1.44
N LEU A 390 7.98 -12.68 1.95
CA LEU A 390 8.08 -13.91 1.18
C LEU A 390 6.77 -14.69 1.25
N THR A 391 6.20 -15.04 0.12
CA THR A 391 5.00 -15.89 -0.03
C THR A 391 5.32 -17.37 0.11
N ALA A 392 6.47 -17.79 -0.43
CA ALA A 392 6.89 -19.19 -0.54
C ALA A 392 6.74 -20.04 0.73
N PRO A 393 7.03 -19.55 1.95
CA PRO A 393 6.95 -20.39 3.15
C PRO A 393 5.53 -20.85 3.53
N TYR A 394 4.51 -20.02 3.29
CA TYR A 394 3.14 -20.25 3.77
C TYR A 394 2.10 -20.32 2.68
N GLU A 395 2.28 -19.53 1.61
CA GLU A 395 1.36 -19.53 0.48
C GLU A 395 1.86 -20.35 -0.70
N GLY A 396 3.19 -20.49 -0.85
CA GLY A 396 3.84 -21.04 -2.04
C GLY A 396 3.90 -20.01 -3.16
N ASP A 397 4.57 -20.38 -4.25
CA ASP A 397 4.65 -19.60 -5.48
C ASP A 397 4.27 -20.50 -6.65
N PHE A 398 3.22 -20.12 -7.40
CA PHE A 398 2.67 -20.91 -8.49
C PHE A 398 2.41 -20.04 -9.70
N TYR A 399 2.97 -20.39 -10.85
CA TYR A 399 2.86 -19.62 -12.09
C TYR A 399 1.41 -19.34 -12.54
N GLN A 400 0.47 -20.18 -12.10
CA GLN A 400 -0.96 -20.07 -12.43
C GLN A 400 -1.68 -18.92 -11.72
N THR A 401 -1.09 -18.40 -10.65
CA THR A 401 -1.72 -17.40 -9.78
C THR A 401 -2.20 -16.18 -10.56
N SER A 402 -3.43 -15.77 -10.30
CA SER A 402 -3.98 -14.52 -10.81
C SER A 402 -3.31 -13.34 -10.10
N ASN A 403 -2.71 -12.42 -10.85
CA ASN A 403 -2.03 -11.26 -10.28
C ASN A 403 -2.37 -9.97 -11.02
N GLU A 404 -2.63 -8.90 -10.29
CA GLU A 404 -2.74 -7.55 -10.84
C GLU A 404 -1.34 -6.93 -10.94
N TYR A 405 -0.94 -6.51 -12.14
CA TYR A 405 0.29 -5.75 -12.34
C TYR A 405 -0.04 -4.33 -12.78
N ALA A 406 0.61 -3.35 -12.15
CA ALA A 406 0.49 -1.95 -12.52
C ALA A 406 1.87 -1.35 -12.77
N ALA A 407 1.95 -0.47 -13.76
CA ALA A 407 3.17 0.26 -14.10
C ALA A 407 2.91 1.76 -14.18
N LEU A 408 3.81 2.53 -13.58
CA LEU A 408 3.84 3.98 -13.56
C LEU A 408 5.11 4.43 -14.27
N LEU A 409 4.96 5.26 -15.32
CA LEU A 409 6.07 5.80 -16.10
C LEU A 409 6.24 7.28 -15.79
N TYR A 410 7.33 7.61 -15.11
CA TYR A 410 7.69 9.00 -14.82
C TYR A 410 8.74 9.49 -15.80
N TYR A 411 8.63 10.77 -16.13
CA TYR A 411 9.56 11.48 -17.00
C TYR A 411 9.98 12.80 -16.37
N ARG A 412 11.29 13.02 -16.26
CA ARG A 412 11.90 14.27 -15.81
C ARG A 412 13.05 14.63 -16.73
N ARG A 413 12.83 15.60 -17.60
CA ARG A 413 13.87 16.09 -18.49
C ARG A 413 14.95 16.81 -17.70
N THR A 414 16.19 16.79 -18.18
CA THR A 414 17.27 17.59 -17.62
C THR A 414 16.89 19.06 -17.55
N GLY A 415 16.80 19.63 -16.36
CA GLY A 415 16.37 21.00 -16.06
C GLY A 415 14.92 21.14 -15.63
N ASP A 416 14.10 20.07 -15.69
CA ASP A 416 12.78 20.06 -15.09
C ASP A 416 12.89 19.92 -13.56
N ARG A 417 11.94 20.51 -12.83
CA ARG A 417 11.96 20.57 -11.36
C ARG A 417 11.11 19.51 -10.69
N TYR A 418 10.40 18.63 -11.45
CA TYR A 418 9.55 17.59 -10.88
C TYR A 418 9.44 16.37 -11.80
N ASP A 419 9.09 15.23 -11.22
CA ASP A 419 8.83 13.98 -11.92
C ASP A 419 7.39 13.99 -12.44
N ARG A 420 7.20 14.07 -13.76
CA ARG A 420 5.89 14.01 -14.42
C ARG A 420 5.46 12.57 -14.55
N LEU A 421 4.27 12.22 -14.11
CA LEU A 421 3.68 10.92 -14.45
C LEU A 421 3.06 11.02 -15.85
N VAL A 422 3.70 10.38 -16.83
CA VAL A 422 3.34 10.51 -18.26
C VAL A 422 2.59 9.31 -18.79
N GLY A 423 2.68 8.14 -18.12
CA GLY A 423 2.01 6.91 -18.51
C GLY A 423 1.64 6.04 -17.30
N TYR A 424 0.47 5.41 -17.39
CA TYR A 424 -0.02 4.43 -16.43
C TYR A 424 -0.67 3.28 -17.18
N ALA A 425 -0.34 2.05 -16.81
CA ALA A 425 -0.96 0.85 -17.35
C ALA A 425 -1.21 -0.16 -16.24
N LYS A 426 -2.24 -0.98 -16.42
CA LYS A 426 -2.61 -2.06 -15.51
C LYS A 426 -3.08 -3.26 -16.30
N ILE A 427 -2.71 -4.47 -15.87
CA ILE A 427 -3.25 -5.74 -16.35
C ILE A 427 -3.65 -6.61 -15.16
N LEU A 428 -4.66 -7.44 -15.36
CA LEU A 428 -4.93 -8.62 -14.56
C LEU A 428 -4.42 -9.81 -15.37
N PHE A 429 -3.44 -10.52 -14.82
CA PHE A 429 -2.96 -11.76 -15.39
C PHE A 429 -3.82 -12.91 -14.88
N GLU A 430 -4.41 -13.67 -15.77
CA GLU A 430 -5.14 -14.90 -15.50
C GLU A 430 -4.73 -15.94 -16.53
N LEU A 431 -4.35 -17.12 -16.08
CA LEU A 431 -4.06 -18.23 -16.98
C LEU A 431 -5.39 -18.79 -17.50
N LYS A 432 -5.59 -18.67 -18.81
CA LYS A 432 -6.81 -19.18 -19.50
C LYS A 432 -6.67 -20.64 -19.87
#